data_2d7bc811be33f8183cb2e8ad7ddbf51a
#
_entry.id   2d7bc811be33f8183cb2e8ad7ddbf51a
#
_cell.length_a   1.000
_cell.length_b   1.000
_cell.length_c   1.000
_cell.angle_alpha   90.00
_cell.angle_beta   90.00
_cell.angle_gamma   90.00
#
_symmetry.space_group_name_H-M   'P 1'
#
loop_
_entity.id
_entity.type
_entity.pdbx_description
1 polymer ?
#
loop_
_entity_poly.entity_id
_entity_poly.type
_entity_poly.pdbx_seq_one_letter_code
_entity_poly.pdbx_strand_id
1 'polypeptide(L)'
;YYSGDLLMHISDGVLSPIVVGIGWAIALPALAISVRRLRTDQVGTYGVVSAAFFAGSTIHVPVGPFSMHLVLSGIAGLLLGWGALTIVTVGLLLQALLIGFGGLTVLGVNISIMALPGAIMGMIGRHWIKQVSPKKRPWIGSLIGGGTILISAILLYVTLSTTNTALMPLAKLVFLGHIPIAI
;
A
#
# COMPACT_ATOMS: atom_id res chain seq x y z
N TYR A 1 22.84 11.04 -7.95
CA TYR A 1 22.87 9.65 -7.48
C TYR A 1 21.45 9.28 -7.04
N TYR A 2 20.68 8.67 -7.93
CA TYR A 2 19.44 8.01 -7.55
C TYR A 2 19.82 6.62 -7.04
N SER A 3 19.90 6.44 -5.74
CA SER A 3 20.08 5.13 -5.13
C SER A 3 18.83 4.29 -5.44
N GLY A 4 19.03 3.02 -5.80
CA GLY A 4 18.00 2.10 -6.30
C GLY A 4 16.82 1.76 -5.37
N ASP A 5 16.69 2.45 -4.22
CA ASP A 5 15.66 2.22 -3.21
C ASP A 5 14.35 2.97 -3.48
N LEU A 6 14.22 3.58 -4.67
CA LEU A 6 13.18 4.58 -5.02
C LEU A 6 11.80 4.00 -5.41
N LEU A 7 11.58 2.68 -5.39
CA LEU A 7 10.59 2.15 -6.34
C LEU A 7 9.27 1.62 -5.80
N MET A 8 9.08 1.53 -4.49
CA MET A 8 7.79 1.14 -3.91
C MET A 8 7.17 2.22 -3.01
N HIS A 9 8.00 3.01 -2.33
CA HIS A 9 7.57 4.20 -1.62
C HIS A 9 8.09 5.44 -2.35
N ILE A 10 7.20 6.37 -2.60
CA ILE A 10 7.62 7.66 -3.12
C ILE A 10 8.33 8.41 -2.00
N SER A 11 9.56 8.88 -2.26
CA SER A 11 10.35 9.64 -1.30
C SER A 11 10.02 11.14 -1.35
N ASP A 12 10.36 11.84 -0.28
CA ASP A 12 10.20 13.29 -0.20
C ASP A 12 10.97 14.00 -1.33
N GLY A 13 10.39 15.07 -1.87
CA GLY A 13 10.99 15.86 -2.94
C GLY A 13 10.78 15.32 -4.36
N VAL A 14 10.21 14.13 -4.54
CA VAL A 14 9.94 13.55 -5.88
C VAL A 14 8.67 14.12 -6.51
N LEU A 15 7.64 14.36 -5.70
CA LEU A 15 6.32 14.77 -6.16
C LEU A 15 6.13 16.29 -6.16
N SER A 16 5.31 16.77 -7.08
CA SER A 16 4.89 18.16 -7.06
C SER A 16 4.02 18.46 -5.81
N PRO A 17 4.07 19.69 -5.27
CA PRO A 17 3.27 20.06 -4.10
C PRO A 17 1.76 19.85 -4.28
N ILE A 18 1.27 19.99 -5.51
CA ILE A 18 -0.15 19.76 -5.84
C ILE A 18 -0.51 18.29 -5.63
N VAL A 19 0.30 17.36 -6.12
CA VAL A 19 0.09 15.92 -5.98
C VAL A 19 0.16 15.50 -4.51
N VAL A 20 1.12 16.06 -3.76
CA VAL A 20 1.23 15.86 -2.30
C VAL A 20 -0.04 16.33 -1.60
N GLY A 21 -0.54 17.55 -1.93
CA GLY A 21 -1.78 18.07 -1.37
C GLY A 21 -3.00 17.19 -1.67
N ILE A 22 -3.13 16.70 -2.90
CA ILE A 22 -4.21 15.76 -3.28
C ILE A 22 -4.10 14.46 -2.47
N GLY A 23 -2.89 13.91 -2.34
CA GLY A 23 -2.67 12.68 -1.54
C GLY A 23 -3.14 12.84 -0.09
N TRP A 24 -2.80 13.94 0.56
CA TRP A 24 -3.28 14.24 1.91
C TRP A 24 -4.79 14.51 1.97
N ALA A 25 -5.35 15.20 0.98
CA ALA A 25 -6.80 15.46 0.90
C ALA A 25 -7.61 14.15 0.80
N ILE A 26 -7.06 13.11 0.18
CA ILE A 26 -7.67 11.76 0.10
C ILE A 26 -7.40 10.98 1.39
N ALA A 27 -6.16 10.98 1.86
CA ALA A 27 -5.72 10.13 2.97
C ALA A 27 -6.37 10.55 4.30
N LEU A 28 -6.45 11.84 4.61
CA LEU A 28 -6.96 12.32 5.90
C LEU A 28 -8.42 11.93 6.18
N PRO A 29 -9.39 12.14 5.27
CA PRO A 29 -10.77 11.70 5.50
C PRO A 29 -10.87 10.18 5.61
N ALA A 30 -10.17 9.44 4.75
CA ALA A 30 -10.16 7.99 4.77
C ALA A 30 -9.59 7.46 6.10
N LEU A 31 -8.50 8.06 6.59
CA LEU A 31 -7.89 7.71 7.86
C LEU A 31 -8.81 8.06 9.04
N ALA A 32 -9.44 9.23 9.03
CA ALA A 32 -10.40 9.61 10.06
C ALA A 32 -11.57 8.62 10.17
N ILE A 33 -12.10 8.15 9.03
CA ILE A 33 -13.13 7.11 9.01
C ILE A 33 -12.56 5.78 9.53
N SER A 34 -11.34 5.42 9.16
CA SER A 34 -10.69 4.18 9.59
C SER A 34 -10.51 4.15 11.12
N VAL A 35 -9.94 5.21 11.68
CA VAL A 35 -9.70 5.32 13.14
C VAL A 35 -10.99 5.20 13.93
N ARG A 36 -12.08 5.84 13.47
CA ARG A 36 -13.40 5.75 14.13
C ARG A 36 -14.00 4.34 14.11
N ARG A 37 -13.54 3.47 13.22
CA ARG A 37 -14.00 2.08 13.09
C ARG A 37 -13.11 1.08 13.79
N LEU A 38 -12.02 1.52 14.43
CA LEU A 38 -11.18 0.65 15.23
C LEU A 38 -11.97 0.16 16.46
N ARG A 39 -11.75 -1.10 16.77
CA ARG A 39 -12.38 -1.75 17.92
C ARG A 39 -11.35 -1.90 19.05
N THR A 40 -11.70 -1.45 20.23
CA THR A 40 -10.79 -1.49 21.40
C THR A 40 -10.46 -2.92 21.85
N ASP A 41 -11.38 -3.87 21.63
CA ASP A 41 -11.18 -5.29 21.89
C ASP A 41 -10.21 -5.98 20.91
N GLN A 42 -9.82 -5.31 19.82
CA GLN A 42 -8.90 -5.83 18.80
C GLN A 42 -7.55 -5.11 18.75
N VAL A 43 -7.23 -4.26 19.71
CA VAL A 43 -5.97 -3.48 19.73
C VAL A 43 -4.74 -4.37 19.62
N GLY A 44 -4.73 -5.53 20.31
CA GLY A 44 -3.64 -6.51 20.21
C GLY A 44 -3.47 -7.04 18.78
N THR A 45 -4.57 -7.37 18.10
CA THR A 45 -4.55 -7.83 16.70
C THR A 45 -4.04 -6.73 15.78
N TYR A 46 -4.48 -5.49 15.98
CA TYR A 46 -3.98 -4.35 15.22
C TYR A 46 -2.48 -4.16 15.38
N GLY A 47 -1.95 -4.24 16.60
CA GLY A 47 -0.52 -4.17 16.88
C GLY A 47 0.27 -5.26 16.17
N VAL A 48 -0.16 -6.51 16.26
CA VAL A 48 0.50 -7.65 15.61
C VAL A 48 0.49 -7.50 14.08
N VAL A 49 -0.65 -7.13 13.48
CA VAL A 49 -0.75 -6.96 12.02
C VAL A 49 0.09 -5.77 11.55
N SER A 50 0.15 -4.67 12.31
CA SER A 50 1.01 -3.52 12.00
C SER A 50 2.50 -3.89 12.05
N ALA A 51 2.92 -4.62 13.08
CA ALA A 51 4.29 -5.10 13.21
C ALA A 51 4.65 -6.09 12.09
N ALA A 52 3.75 -7.01 11.74
CA ALA A 52 3.93 -7.93 10.63
C ALA A 52 4.00 -7.20 9.28
N PHE A 53 3.16 -6.19 9.07
CA PHE A 53 3.24 -5.33 7.88
C PHE A 53 4.58 -4.61 7.82
N PHE A 54 4.99 -3.95 8.91
CA PHE A 54 6.28 -3.26 8.99
C PHE A 54 7.44 -4.21 8.70
N ALA A 55 7.52 -5.34 9.40
CA ALA A 55 8.59 -6.32 9.21
C ALA A 55 8.60 -6.94 7.80
N GLY A 56 7.42 -7.35 7.29
CA GLY A 56 7.29 -7.95 5.96
C GLY A 56 7.64 -6.98 4.84
N SER A 57 7.30 -5.72 5.00
CA SER A 57 7.61 -4.68 4.02
C SER A 57 9.06 -4.18 4.05
N THR A 58 9.84 -4.55 5.08
CA THR A 58 11.31 -4.34 5.08
C THR A 58 12.07 -5.42 4.29
N ILE A 59 11.42 -6.56 4.01
CA ILE A 59 12.02 -7.61 3.19
C ILE A 59 11.93 -7.21 1.72
N HIS A 60 13.09 -6.91 1.14
CA HIS A 60 13.21 -6.53 -0.26
C HIS A 60 13.60 -7.73 -1.11
N VAL A 61 12.83 -7.98 -2.15
CA VAL A 61 13.15 -8.99 -3.17
C VAL A 61 13.68 -8.25 -4.39
N PRO A 62 14.94 -8.47 -4.80
CA PRO A 62 15.48 -7.85 -5.99
C PRO A 62 14.79 -8.44 -7.23
N VAL A 63 14.20 -7.58 -8.06
CA VAL A 63 13.57 -7.95 -9.33
C VAL A 63 14.21 -7.10 -10.44
N GLY A 64 15.26 -7.62 -11.08
CA GLY A 64 16.04 -6.88 -12.05
C GLY A 64 16.72 -5.64 -11.43
N PRO A 65 16.54 -4.45 -12.03
CA PRO A 65 17.11 -3.21 -11.50
C PRO A 65 16.32 -2.61 -10.31
N PHE A 66 15.29 -3.31 -9.82
CA PHE A 66 14.39 -2.86 -8.77
C PHE A 66 14.43 -3.76 -7.55
N SER A 67 14.15 -3.22 -6.39
CA SER A 67 13.78 -3.99 -5.22
C SER A 67 12.29 -3.82 -4.94
N MET A 68 11.60 -4.92 -4.71
CA MET A 68 10.19 -4.94 -4.38
C MET A 68 10.01 -5.58 -3.01
N HIS A 69 9.14 -5.02 -2.21
CA HIS A 69 8.80 -5.60 -0.92
C HIS A 69 7.40 -6.22 -0.95
N LEU A 70 7.16 -7.12 0.00
CA LEU A 70 5.86 -7.77 0.17
C LEU A 70 4.77 -6.75 0.51
N VAL A 71 3.84 -6.52 -0.41
CA VAL A 71 2.68 -5.65 -0.19
C VAL A 71 1.61 -6.42 0.56
N LEU A 72 1.67 -6.40 1.88
CA LEU A 72 0.73 -7.10 2.75
C LEU A 72 -0.58 -6.33 3.01
N SER A 73 -0.77 -5.18 2.35
CA SER A 73 -1.94 -4.32 2.56
C SER A 73 -3.27 -5.00 2.20
N GLY A 74 -3.28 -5.85 1.15
CA GLY A 74 -4.46 -6.65 0.79
C GLY A 74 -4.82 -7.68 1.86
N ILE A 75 -3.82 -8.34 2.45
CA ILE A 75 -4.01 -9.30 3.55
C ILE A 75 -4.50 -8.57 4.81
N ALA A 76 -3.88 -7.43 5.15
CA ALA A 76 -4.34 -6.60 6.26
C ALA A 76 -5.81 -6.18 6.07
N GLY A 77 -6.19 -5.81 4.83
CA GLY A 77 -7.57 -5.52 4.46
C GLY A 77 -8.52 -6.69 4.64
N LEU A 78 -8.13 -7.90 4.23
CA LEU A 78 -8.91 -9.12 4.47
C LEU A 78 -9.12 -9.41 5.95
N LEU A 79 -8.11 -9.20 6.79
CA LEU A 79 -8.17 -9.47 8.22
C LEU A 79 -8.96 -8.39 8.97
N LEU A 80 -8.71 -7.12 8.68
CA LEU A 80 -9.18 -5.99 9.49
C LEU A 80 -10.21 -5.09 8.79
N GLY A 81 -10.47 -5.33 7.50
CA GLY A 81 -11.38 -4.51 6.71
C GLY A 81 -10.88 -3.06 6.65
N TRP A 82 -11.76 -2.11 6.96
CA TRP A 82 -11.40 -0.69 6.93
C TRP A 82 -10.32 -0.30 7.95
N GLY A 83 -10.21 -1.02 9.08
CA GLY A 83 -9.16 -0.81 10.08
C GLY A 83 -7.75 -1.02 9.53
N ALA A 84 -7.60 -1.80 8.45
CA ALA A 84 -6.32 -2.00 7.78
C ALA A 84 -5.68 -0.69 7.30
N LEU A 85 -6.49 0.32 6.91
CA LEU A 85 -5.96 1.61 6.50
C LEU A 85 -5.13 2.26 7.62
N THR A 86 -5.65 2.28 8.87
CA THR A 86 -4.90 2.80 10.02
C THR A 86 -3.65 1.98 10.28
N ILE A 87 -3.74 0.66 10.23
CA ILE A 87 -2.65 -0.26 10.54
C ILE A 87 -1.51 -0.13 9.53
N VAL A 88 -1.83 -0.10 8.25
CA VAL A 88 -0.84 0.11 7.18
C VAL A 88 -0.24 1.50 7.28
N THR A 89 -1.04 2.53 7.62
CA THR A 89 -0.53 3.88 7.86
C THR A 89 0.51 3.93 8.98
N VAL A 90 0.27 3.24 10.10
CA VAL A 90 1.26 3.13 11.19
C VAL A 90 2.54 2.47 10.67
N GLY A 91 2.43 1.39 9.90
CA GLY A 91 3.60 0.73 9.30
C GLY A 91 4.37 1.65 8.36
N LEU A 92 3.69 2.38 7.47
CA LEU A 92 4.31 3.35 6.56
C LEU A 92 4.99 4.51 7.31
N LEU A 93 4.37 4.98 8.39
CA LEU A 93 4.94 6.02 9.25
C LEU A 93 6.22 5.52 9.94
N LEU A 94 6.20 4.30 10.48
CA LEU A 94 7.39 3.69 11.10
C LEU A 94 8.51 3.49 10.08
N GLN A 95 8.19 3.09 8.84
CA GLN A 95 9.17 2.98 7.77
C GLN A 95 9.81 4.32 7.43
N ALA A 96 9.01 5.39 7.32
CA ALA A 96 9.53 6.73 7.05
C ALA A 96 10.44 7.23 8.19
N LEU A 97 10.06 6.97 9.45
CA LEU A 97 10.78 7.47 10.62
C LEU A 97 12.02 6.65 10.98
N LEU A 98 11.97 5.32 10.87
CA LEU A 98 13.02 4.43 11.37
C LEU A 98 14.00 3.99 10.29
N ILE A 99 13.54 3.86 9.05
CA ILE A 99 14.32 3.29 7.96
C ILE A 99 14.56 4.32 6.83
N GLY A 100 13.82 5.44 6.85
CA GLY A 100 13.90 6.45 5.79
C GLY A 100 13.21 6.02 4.47
N PHE A 101 12.34 5.00 4.52
CA PHE A 101 11.57 4.57 3.35
C PHE A 101 10.32 5.42 3.17
N GLY A 102 10.19 6.03 2.00
CA GLY A 102 9.15 7.00 1.71
C GLY A 102 9.52 8.40 2.23
N GLY A 103 8.58 9.10 2.82
CA GLY A 103 8.79 10.42 3.40
C GLY A 103 7.54 10.90 4.13
N LEU A 104 7.74 11.83 5.06
CA LEU A 104 6.64 12.37 5.86
C LEU A 104 5.74 13.29 5.04
N THR A 105 6.31 14.05 4.12
CA THR A 105 5.53 14.98 3.29
C THR A 105 4.65 14.22 2.30
N VAL A 106 5.16 13.14 1.73
CA VAL A 106 4.47 12.28 0.75
C VAL A 106 3.68 11.14 1.40
N LEU A 107 3.67 11.05 2.73
CA LEU A 107 2.98 9.97 3.46
C LEU A 107 1.50 9.87 3.05
N GLY A 108 0.81 11.01 2.88
CA GLY A 108 -0.58 11.03 2.40
C GLY A 108 -0.77 10.37 1.04
N VAL A 109 0.19 10.56 0.12
CA VAL A 109 0.19 9.90 -1.19
C VAL A 109 0.45 8.40 -1.03
N ASN A 110 1.44 8.00 -0.24
CA ASN A 110 1.76 6.59 0.01
C ASN A 110 0.58 5.85 0.67
N ILE A 111 -0.13 6.49 1.61
CA ILE A 111 -1.38 5.96 2.18
C ILE A 111 -2.44 5.74 1.07
N SER A 112 -2.64 6.73 0.22
CA SER A 112 -3.64 6.69 -0.85
C SER A 112 -3.34 5.61 -1.89
N ILE A 113 -2.05 5.36 -2.19
CA ILE A 113 -1.62 4.38 -3.18
C ILE A 113 -1.60 2.96 -2.60
N MET A 114 -1.21 2.77 -1.33
CA MET A 114 -0.93 1.44 -0.77
C MET A 114 -1.96 0.99 0.24
N ALA A 115 -2.33 1.85 1.20
CA ALA A 115 -3.22 1.48 2.29
C ALA A 115 -4.69 1.47 1.87
N LEU A 116 -5.11 2.47 1.10
CA LEU A 116 -6.50 2.62 0.68
C LEU A 116 -6.96 1.49 -0.25
N PRO A 117 -6.22 1.11 -1.32
CA PRO A 117 -6.56 -0.05 -2.14
C PRO A 117 -6.65 -1.34 -1.33
N GLY A 118 -5.70 -1.56 -0.41
CA GLY A 118 -5.71 -2.73 0.46
C GLY A 118 -6.96 -2.81 1.34
N ALA A 119 -7.38 -1.70 1.94
CA ALA A 119 -8.58 -1.63 2.75
C ALA A 119 -9.85 -1.89 1.92
N ILE A 120 -9.98 -1.28 0.74
CA ILE A 120 -11.14 -1.44 -0.15
C ILE A 120 -11.22 -2.87 -0.67
N MET A 121 -10.14 -3.39 -1.26
CA MET A 121 -10.08 -4.75 -1.80
C MET A 121 -10.31 -5.79 -0.70
N GLY A 122 -9.72 -5.56 0.48
CA GLY A 122 -9.93 -6.44 1.62
C GLY A 122 -11.39 -6.48 2.10
N MET A 123 -12.10 -5.36 2.11
CA MET A 123 -13.54 -5.35 2.43
C MET A 123 -14.35 -6.13 1.40
N ILE A 124 -14.07 -5.98 0.12
CA ILE A 124 -14.71 -6.75 -0.96
C ILE A 124 -14.44 -8.24 -0.76
N GLY A 125 -13.17 -8.61 -0.52
CA GLY A 125 -12.76 -9.98 -0.28
C GLY A 125 -13.42 -10.61 0.94
N ARG A 126 -13.56 -9.87 2.04
CA ARG A 126 -14.29 -10.34 3.24
C ARG A 126 -15.76 -10.68 2.96
N HIS A 127 -16.38 -9.91 2.10
CA HIS A 127 -17.76 -10.19 1.67
C HIS A 127 -17.81 -11.48 0.84
N TRP A 128 -16.93 -11.64 -0.13
CA TRP A 128 -16.88 -12.81 -1.01
C TRP A 128 -16.47 -14.10 -0.30
N ILE A 129 -15.48 -14.05 0.61
CA ILE A 129 -15.03 -15.22 1.38
C ILE A 129 -16.17 -15.87 2.17
N LYS A 130 -17.16 -15.09 2.63
CA LYS A 130 -18.33 -15.60 3.35
C LYS A 130 -19.32 -16.35 2.45
N GLN A 131 -19.29 -16.08 1.15
CA GLN A 131 -20.24 -16.63 0.18
C GLN A 131 -19.71 -17.87 -0.56
N VAL A 132 -18.41 -18.18 -0.42
CA VAL A 132 -17.79 -19.29 -1.13
C VAL A 132 -17.43 -20.44 -0.19
N SER A 133 -17.35 -21.66 -0.77
CA SER A 133 -16.90 -22.84 -0.02
C SER A 133 -15.44 -22.67 0.45
N PRO A 134 -15.04 -23.36 1.55
CA PRO A 134 -13.66 -23.26 2.08
C PRO A 134 -12.57 -23.53 1.03
N LYS A 135 -12.82 -24.42 0.10
CA LYS A 135 -11.86 -24.77 -0.98
C LYS A 135 -11.59 -23.61 -1.94
N LYS A 136 -12.53 -22.67 -2.09
CA LYS A 136 -12.38 -21.49 -2.98
C LYS A 136 -11.79 -20.26 -2.28
N ARG A 137 -11.72 -20.25 -0.95
CA ARG A 137 -11.20 -19.09 -0.17
C ARG A 137 -9.77 -18.68 -0.52
N PRO A 138 -8.81 -19.62 -0.74
CA PRO A 138 -7.45 -19.24 -1.16
C PRO A 138 -7.44 -18.45 -2.47
N TRP A 139 -8.27 -18.83 -3.45
CA TRP A 139 -8.39 -18.12 -4.73
C TRP A 139 -8.90 -16.69 -4.56
N ILE A 140 -9.86 -16.48 -3.65
CA ILE A 140 -10.31 -15.12 -3.29
C ILE A 140 -9.15 -14.34 -2.66
N GLY A 141 -8.37 -14.97 -1.77
CA GLY A 141 -7.19 -14.34 -1.16
C GLY A 141 -6.17 -13.89 -2.20
N SER A 142 -5.84 -14.75 -3.16
CA SER A 142 -4.93 -14.42 -4.27
C SER A 142 -5.49 -13.28 -5.13
N LEU A 143 -6.77 -13.33 -5.49
CA LEU A 143 -7.42 -12.27 -6.28
C LEU A 143 -7.39 -10.91 -5.56
N ILE A 144 -7.61 -10.90 -4.26
CA ILE A 144 -7.57 -9.66 -3.45
C ILE A 144 -6.12 -9.16 -3.32
N GLY A 145 -5.16 -10.05 -3.06
CA GLY A 145 -3.75 -9.69 -2.98
C GLY A 145 -3.23 -9.12 -4.31
N GLY A 146 -3.37 -9.89 -5.39
CA GLY A 146 -2.96 -9.47 -6.73
C GLY A 146 -3.69 -8.22 -7.22
N GLY A 147 -5.01 -8.15 -7.00
CA GLY A 147 -5.81 -6.97 -7.35
C GLY A 147 -5.38 -5.71 -6.58
N THR A 148 -5.03 -5.86 -5.30
CA THR A 148 -4.49 -4.74 -4.51
C THR A 148 -3.17 -4.24 -5.10
N ILE A 149 -2.26 -5.16 -5.47
CA ILE A 149 -0.97 -4.82 -6.06
C ILE A 149 -1.16 -4.09 -7.39
N LEU A 150 -2.04 -4.59 -8.26
CA LEU A 150 -2.32 -3.97 -9.56
C LEU A 150 -2.93 -2.57 -9.42
N ILE A 151 -3.89 -2.39 -8.52
CA ILE A 151 -4.49 -1.06 -8.27
C ILE A 151 -3.43 -0.10 -7.73
N SER A 152 -2.61 -0.54 -6.77
CA SER A 152 -1.52 0.27 -6.24
C SER A 152 -0.51 0.65 -7.32
N ALA A 153 -0.17 -0.29 -8.21
CA ALA A 153 0.73 -0.03 -9.34
C ALA A 153 0.16 0.98 -10.34
N ILE A 154 -1.15 0.91 -10.64
CA ILE A 154 -1.84 1.89 -11.50
C ILE A 154 -1.82 3.27 -10.84
N LEU A 155 -2.16 3.36 -9.56
CA LEU A 155 -2.15 4.63 -8.84
C LEU A 155 -0.75 5.23 -8.78
N LEU A 156 0.28 4.42 -8.55
CA LEU A 156 1.67 4.84 -8.55
C LEU A 156 2.09 5.35 -9.94
N TYR A 157 1.73 4.61 -11.01
CA TYR A 157 1.99 5.02 -12.38
C TYR A 157 1.36 6.39 -12.68
N VAL A 158 0.08 6.58 -12.35
CA VAL A 158 -0.64 7.84 -12.57
C VAL A 158 0.01 8.97 -11.78
N THR A 159 0.35 8.74 -10.51
CA THR A 159 0.97 9.74 -9.63
C THR A 159 2.31 10.22 -10.16
N LEU A 160 3.17 9.31 -10.59
CA LEU A 160 4.48 9.67 -11.15
C LEU A 160 4.34 10.38 -12.50
N SER A 161 3.45 9.88 -13.37
CA SER A 161 3.22 10.46 -14.71
C SER A 161 2.63 11.87 -14.67
N THR A 162 1.81 12.17 -13.66
CA THR A 162 1.20 13.49 -13.46
C THR A 162 2.13 14.50 -12.79
N THR A 163 3.17 14.02 -12.10
CA THR A 163 4.13 14.88 -11.43
C THR A 163 5.12 15.51 -12.42
N ASN A 164 5.75 14.67 -13.27
CA ASN A 164 6.73 15.11 -14.26
C ASN A 164 6.83 14.09 -15.38
N THR A 165 6.79 14.56 -16.63
CA THR A 165 6.92 13.70 -17.82
C THR A 165 8.27 12.97 -17.88
N ALA A 166 9.32 13.51 -17.28
CA ALA A 166 10.62 12.86 -17.16
C ALA A 166 10.56 11.57 -16.31
N LEU A 167 9.55 11.42 -15.42
CA LEU A 167 9.35 10.23 -14.62
C LEU A 167 8.53 9.13 -15.36
N MET A 168 8.02 9.41 -16.55
CA MET A 168 7.19 8.46 -17.29
C MET A 168 7.90 7.14 -17.63
N PRO A 169 9.16 7.10 -18.07
CA PRO A 169 9.88 5.84 -18.30
C PRO A 169 9.99 5.00 -17.01
N LEU A 170 10.29 5.67 -15.89
CA LEU A 170 10.37 5.04 -14.58
C LEU A 170 8.99 4.49 -14.15
N ALA A 171 7.92 5.30 -14.31
CA ALA A 171 6.56 4.89 -13.98
C ALA A 171 6.13 3.64 -14.76
N LYS A 172 6.41 3.57 -16.07
CA LYS A 172 6.15 2.40 -16.91
C LYS A 172 6.89 1.17 -16.41
N LEU A 173 8.15 1.31 -16.09
CA LEU A 173 9.02 0.23 -15.67
C LEU A 173 8.57 -0.33 -14.30
N VAL A 174 8.23 0.54 -13.35
CA VAL A 174 7.67 0.16 -12.06
C VAL A 174 6.34 -0.57 -12.23
N PHE A 175 5.43 -0.04 -13.06
CA PHE A 175 4.15 -0.70 -13.35
C PHE A 175 4.34 -2.11 -13.90
N LEU A 176 5.21 -2.28 -14.91
CA LEU A 176 5.50 -3.59 -15.51
C LEU A 176 6.11 -4.56 -14.50
N GLY A 177 6.97 -4.06 -13.59
CA GLY A 177 7.56 -4.87 -12.53
C GLY A 177 6.56 -5.40 -11.50
N HIS A 178 5.40 -4.75 -11.33
CA HIS A 178 4.35 -5.21 -10.43
C HIS A 178 3.50 -6.36 -10.99
N ILE A 179 3.46 -6.52 -12.32
CA ILE A 179 2.63 -7.55 -12.97
C ILE A 179 2.99 -8.98 -12.50
N PRO A 180 4.27 -9.42 -12.53
CA PRO A 180 4.62 -10.77 -12.09
C PRO A 180 4.39 -11.02 -10.58
N ILE A 181 4.28 -9.97 -9.76
CA ILE A 181 4.03 -10.10 -8.33
C ILE A 181 2.54 -10.19 -8.01
N ALA A 182 1.71 -9.68 -8.90
CA ALA A 182 0.26 -9.70 -8.76
C ALA A 182 -0.37 -11.05 -9.17
N ILE A 183 0.39 -11.95 -9.80
CA ILE A 183 -0.03 -13.28 -10.28
C ILE A 183 0.36 -14.34 -9.27
#